data_8411cba2cfd04276f64bcc3a9f14a81d
#
_entry.id   8411cba2cfd04276f64bcc3a9f14a81d
#
_cell.length_a   1.000
_cell.length_b   1.000
_cell.length_c   1.000
_cell.angle_alpha   90.00
_cell.angle_beta   90.00
_cell.angle_gamma   90.00
#
_symmetry.space_group_name_H-M   'P 1'
#
loop_
_entity.id
_entity.type
_entity.pdbx_description
1 polymer ?
#
loop_
_entity_poly.entity_id
_entity_poly.type
_entity_poly.pdbx_seq_one_letter_code
_entity_poly.pdbx_strand_id
1 'polypeptide(L)'
;ANTSRDAIQRLENMVMMANMQLPLMAIRRQIASAVHLIVQIERMRDGMRRVVSITEVCGMENEVIQLQDLFSFNIQGMDGQGLLTGEYVQHIQRPQFYSDKAHLFDAQ
;
A
#
# COMPACT_ATOMS: atom_id res chain seq x y z
N ALA A 1 -3.81 -4.16 9.81
CA ALA A 1 -2.85 -3.03 9.85
C ALA A 1 -3.57 -1.71 9.67
N ASN A 2 -3.17 -0.70 10.44
CA ASN A 2 -3.83 0.61 10.38
C ASN A 2 -3.30 1.49 9.25
N THR A 3 -2.07 1.26 8.82
CA THR A 3 -1.43 2.03 7.76
C THR A 3 -0.61 1.11 6.87
N SER A 4 -0.20 1.62 5.71
CA SER A 4 0.68 0.89 4.81
C SER A 4 2.04 0.60 5.47
N ARG A 5 2.55 1.54 6.27
CA ARG A 5 3.79 1.36 7.03
C ARG A 5 3.65 0.23 8.04
N ASP A 6 2.51 0.15 8.72
CA ASP A 6 2.23 -0.95 9.65
C ASP A 6 2.17 -2.29 8.93
N ALA A 7 1.59 -2.31 7.74
CA ALA A 7 1.53 -3.53 6.93
C ALA A 7 2.93 -4.04 6.58
N ILE A 8 3.83 -3.14 6.20
CA ILE A 8 5.23 -3.47 5.92
C ILE A 8 5.91 -4.01 7.18
N GLN A 9 5.69 -3.37 8.31
CA GLN A 9 6.31 -3.80 9.57
C GLN A 9 5.83 -5.18 9.98
N ARG A 10 4.54 -5.47 9.82
CA ARG A 10 3.99 -6.80 10.11
C ARG A 10 4.59 -7.84 9.17
N LEU A 11 4.75 -7.51 7.90
CA LEU A 11 5.36 -8.40 6.94
C LEU A 11 6.81 -8.70 7.31
N GLU A 12 7.58 -7.68 7.71
CA GLU A 12 8.93 -7.87 8.20
C GLU A 12 8.98 -8.85 9.38
N ASN A 13 8.08 -8.66 10.34
CA ASN A 13 8.02 -9.54 11.51
C ASN A 13 7.66 -10.98 11.14
N MET A 14 6.74 -11.16 10.21
CA MET A 14 6.35 -12.48 9.75
C MET A 14 7.50 -13.21 9.07
N VAL A 15 8.26 -12.50 8.22
CA VAL A 15 9.41 -13.09 7.54
C VAL A 15 10.52 -13.40 8.54
N MET A 16 10.74 -12.54 9.54
CA MET A 16 11.73 -12.78 10.59
C MET A 16 11.38 -14.02 11.41
N MET A 17 10.11 -14.19 11.73
CA MET A 17 9.66 -15.39 12.47
C MET A 17 9.84 -16.66 11.67
N ALA A 18 9.66 -16.57 10.35
CA ALA A 18 9.82 -17.71 9.46
C ALA A 18 11.30 -18.04 9.22
N ASN A 19 12.18 -17.06 9.27
CA ASN A 19 13.61 -17.26 9.00
C ASN A 19 14.44 -16.31 9.87
N MET A 20 14.77 -16.77 11.07
CA MET A 20 15.47 -15.97 12.08
C MET A 20 16.92 -15.68 11.72
N GLN A 21 17.47 -16.34 10.70
CA GLN A 21 18.87 -16.16 10.32
C GLN A 21 19.09 -15.01 9.33
N LEU A 22 18.00 -14.49 8.74
CA LEU A 22 18.13 -13.39 7.80
C LEU A 22 18.25 -12.05 8.55
N PRO A 23 19.24 -11.22 8.21
CA PRO A 23 19.31 -9.86 8.75
C PRO A 23 18.08 -9.04 8.34
N LEU A 24 17.69 -8.12 9.20
CA LEU A 24 16.52 -7.27 8.92
C LEU A 24 16.67 -6.51 7.60
N MET A 25 17.87 -6.05 7.28
CA MET A 25 18.09 -5.32 6.03
C MET A 25 17.87 -6.19 4.80
N ALA A 26 18.26 -7.46 4.87
CA ALA A 26 18.00 -8.39 3.77
C ALA A 26 16.50 -8.61 3.59
N ILE A 27 15.77 -8.72 4.69
CA ILE A 27 14.31 -8.87 4.66
C ILE A 27 13.66 -7.64 4.01
N ARG A 28 14.08 -6.44 4.40
CA ARG A 28 13.56 -5.21 3.83
C ARG A 28 13.81 -5.10 2.34
N ARG A 29 15.02 -5.46 1.89
CA ARG A 29 15.34 -5.47 0.47
C ARG A 29 14.46 -6.43 -0.31
N GLN A 30 14.20 -7.61 0.24
CA GLN A 30 13.32 -8.58 -0.40
C GLN A 30 11.89 -8.05 -0.50
N ILE A 31 11.38 -7.44 0.57
CA ILE A 31 10.04 -6.85 0.55
C ILE A 31 9.97 -5.74 -0.49
N ALA A 32 10.95 -4.85 -0.49
CA ALA A 32 10.96 -3.71 -1.41
C ALA A 32 11.04 -4.14 -2.87
N SER A 33 11.66 -5.28 -3.16
CA SER A 33 11.74 -5.77 -4.54
C SER A 33 10.56 -6.62 -4.96
N ALA A 34 9.89 -7.27 -4.01
CA ALA A 34 8.81 -8.21 -4.30
C ALA A 34 7.43 -7.57 -4.23
N VAL A 35 7.23 -6.60 -3.34
CA VAL A 35 5.94 -5.95 -3.12
C VAL A 35 5.92 -4.63 -3.87
N HIS A 36 4.93 -4.45 -4.73
CA HIS A 36 4.80 -3.23 -5.52
C HIS A 36 3.70 -2.32 -5.01
N LEU A 37 2.60 -2.88 -4.54
CA LEU A 37 1.45 -2.14 -4.08
C LEU A 37 0.95 -2.71 -2.77
N ILE A 38 0.46 -1.82 -1.92
CA ILE A 38 -0.24 -2.19 -0.69
C ILE A 38 -1.65 -1.64 -0.81
N VAL A 39 -2.62 -2.53 -0.82
CA VAL A 39 -4.03 -2.17 -0.87
C VAL A 39 -4.63 -2.41 0.49
N GLN A 40 -5.09 -1.36 1.13
CA GLN A 40 -5.74 -1.47 2.43
C GLN A 40 -7.24 -1.48 2.29
N ILE A 41 -7.86 -2.48 2.90
CA ILE A 41 -9.29 -2.65 2.91
C ILE A 41 -9.74 -2.57 4.36
N GLU A 42 -10.78 -1.80 4.61
CA GLU A 42 -11.27 -1.55 5.95
C GLU A 42 -12.77 -1.74 6.00
N ARG A 43 -13.23 -2.36 7.09
CA ARG A 43 -14.66 -2.43 7.35
C ARG A 43 -15.07 -1.15 8.06
N MET A 44 -15.97 -0.41 7.43
CA MET A 44 -16.35 0.91 7.90
C MET A 44 -17.59 0.86 8.78
N ARG A 45 -17.99 2.02 9.32
CA ARG A 45 -19.12 2.11 10.27
C ARG A 45 -20.41 1.59 9.71
N ASP A 46 -20.63 1.74 8.40
CA ASP A 46 -21.85 1.25 7.74
C ASP A 46 -21.83 -0.26 7.49
N GLY A 47 -20.80 -0.97 7.95
CA GLY A 47 -20.64 -2.40 7.76
C GLY A 47 -20.07 -2.80 6.42
N MET A 48 -19.85 -1.86 5.51
CA MET A 48 -19.30 -2.13 4.20
C MET A 48 -17.78 -2.14 4.24
N ARG A 49 -17.18 -3.05 3.49
CA ARG A 49 -15.73 -3.07 3.30
C ARG A 49 -15.37 -2.25 2.08
N ARG A 50 -14.38 -1.39 2.22
CA ARG A 50 -13.91 -0.55 1.13
C ARG A 50 -12.40 -0.53 1.10
N VAL A 51 -11.86 -0.35 -0.11
CA VAL A 51 -10.45 -0.01 -0.26
C VAL A 51 -10.29 1.42 0.25
N VAL A 52 -9.49 1.60 1.30
CA VAL A 52 -9.30 2.92 1.91
C VAL A 52 -8.02 3.59 1.45
N SER A 53 -7.04 2.81 0.98
CA SER A 53 -5.82 3.39 0.43
C SER A 53 -5.14 2.40 -0.50
N ILE A 54 -4.40 2.95 -1.45
CA ILE A 54 -3.48 2.21 -2.30
C ILE A 54 -2.15 2.94 -2.24
N THR A 55 -1.12 2.24 -1.80
CA THR A 55 0.22 2.79 -1.59
C THR A 55 1.21 2.00 -2.42
N GLU A 56 2.10 2.71 -3.11
CA GLU A 56 3.17 2.09 -3.89
C GLU A 56 4.41 1.92 -3.02
N VAL A 57 5.08 0.77 -3.17
CA VAL A 57 6.39 0.53 -2.60
C VAL A 57 7.42 0.95 -3.64
N CYS A 58 8.17 2.01 -3.36
CA CYS A 58 9.05 2.65 -4.34
C CYS A 58 10.48 2.12 -4.30
N GLY A 59 10.79 1.21 -3.40
CA GLY A 59 12.13 0.69 -3.21
C GLY A 59 12.69 1.10 -1.87
N MET A 60 14.01 1.12 -1.75
CA MET A 60 14.66 1.50 -0.49
C MET A 60 15.56 2.71 -0.71
N GLU A 61 15.57 3.58 0.27
CA GLU A 61 16.51 4.68 0.36
C GLU A 61 17.15 4.62 1.74
N ASN A 62 18.47 4.48 1.77
CA ASN A 62 19.24 4.18 2.97
C ASN A 62 18.75 2.85 3.56
N GLU A 63 18.16 2.85 4.73
CA GLU A 63 17.68 1.62 5.37
C GLU A 63 16.16 1.59 5.47
N VAL A 64 15.47 2.45 4.76
CA VAL A 64 14.03 2.65 4.88
C VAL A 64 13.34 2.30 3.57
N ILE A 65 12.28 1.48 3.66
CA ILE A 65 11.42 1.21 2.52
C ILE A 65 10.62 2.47 2.23
N GLN A 66 10.70 2.97 1.00
CA GLN A 66 10.01 4.18 0.57
C GLN A 66 8.61 3.85 0.08
N LEU A 67 7.64 4.62 0.54
CA LEU A 67 6.24 4.45 0.18
C LEU A 67 5.70 5.76 -0.37
N GLN A 68 4.77 5.66 -1.32
CA GLN A 68 4.03 6.84 -1.77
C GLN A 68 2.56 6.48 -1.95
N ASP A 69 1.70 7.35 -1.45
CA ASP A 69 0.27 7.13 -1.56
C ASP A 69 -0.21 7.45 -2.98
N LEU A 70 -0.95 6.52 -3.57
CA LEU A 70 -1.54 6.72 -4.89
C LEU A 70 -2.97 7.17 -4.77
N PHE A 71 -3.75 6.51 -3.92
CA PHE A 71 -5.17 6.81 -3.72
C PHE A 71 -5.51 6.67 -2.25
N SER A 72 -6.47 7.47 -1.80
CA SER A 72 -7.09 7.29 -0.49
C SER A 72 -8.57 7.57 -0.59
N PHE A 73 -9.36 6.95 0.31
CA PHE A 73 -10.81 7.17 0.38
C PHE A 73 -11.09 8.27 1.39
N ASN A 74 -11.74 9.33 0.92
CA ASN A 74 -12.06 10.49 1.73
C ASN A 74 -13.54 10.43 2.13
N ILE A 75 -13.82 10.19 3.40
CA ILE A 75 -15.19 10.11 3.90
C ILE A 75 -15.78 11.50 3.96
N GLN A 76 -16.94 11.70 3.32
CA GLN A 76 -17.61 12.99 3.28
C GLN A 76 -18.85 13.06 4.19
N GLY A 77 -19.46 11.92 4.50
CA GLY A 77 -20.62 11.88 5.35
C GLY A 77 -21.36 10.56 5.24
N MET A 78 -22.65 10.59 5.59
CA MET A 78 -23.52 9.44 5.44
C MET A 78 -24.75 9.87 4.65
N ASP A 79 -25.26 8.94 3.81
CA ASP A 79 -26.50 9.20 3.07
C ASP A 79 -27.72 8.94 3.94
N GLY A 80 -28.91 9.13 3.37
CA GLY A 80 -30.15 8.94 4.10
C GLY A 80 -30.46 7.48 4.46
N GLN A 81 -29.67 6.54 3.94
CA GLN A 81 -29.82 5.11 4.22
C GLN A 81 -28.76 4.60 5.20
N GLY A 82 -27.94 5.47 5.74
CA GLY A 82 -26.89 5.11 6.69
C GLY A 82 -25.61 4.60 6.08
N LEU A 83 -25.45 4.68 4.76
CA LEU A 83 -24.21 4.30 4.09
C LEU A 83 -23.25 5.50 4.07
N LEU A 84 -21.97 5.21 4.24
CA LEU A 84 -20.94 6.24 4.15
C LEU A 84 -20.77 6.68 2.71
N THR A 85 -20.68 7.99 2.53
CA THR A 85 -20.39 8.62 1.25
C THR A 85 -18.99 9.18 1.27
N GLY A 86 -18.33 9.15 0.13
CA GLY A 86 -16.99 9.68 0.01
C GLY A 86 -16.50 9.56 -1.41
N GLU A 87 -15.24 9.94 -1.61
CA GLU A 87 -14.61 9.86 -2.91
C GLU A 87 -13.18 9.38 -2.76
N TYR A 88 -12.66 8.79 -3.83
CA TYR A 88 -11.25 8.43 -3.92
C TYR A 88 -10.46 9.62 -4.41
N VAL A 89 -9.41 9.95 -3.67
CA VAL A 89 -8.51 11.05 -4.02
C VAL A 89 -7.26 10.44 -4.64
N GLN A 90 -6.93 10.91 -5.84
CA GLN A 90 -5.72 10.50 -6.52
C GLN A 90 -4.58 11.42 -6.10
N HIS A 91 -3.56 10.88 -5.43
CA HIS A 91 -2.42 11.66 -4.96
C HIS A 91 -1.32 11.75 -6.00
N ILE A 92 -1.15 10.69 -6.78
CA ILE A 92 -0.09 10.60 -7.78
C ILE A 92 -0.71 10.05 -9.06
N GLN A 93 -0.48 10.75 -10.17
CA GLN A 93 -1.08 10.36 -11.44
C GLN A 93 -0.44 9.12 -12.04
N ARG A 94 0.85 8.91 -11.77
CA ARG A 94 1.59 7.81 -12.37
C ARG A 94 2.44 7.12 -11.32
N PRO A 95 2.16 5.85 -11.01
CA PRO A 95 3.01 5.09 -10.09
C PRO A 95 4.43 4.92 -10.65
N GLN A 96 5.41 4.87 -9.76
CA GLN A 96 6.77 4.62 -10.15
C GLN A 96 6.92 3.25 -10.81
N PHE A 97 6.21 2.25 -10.31
CA PHE A 97 6.16 0.92 -10.92
C PHE A 97 5.76 1.00 -12.40
N TYR A 98 4.74 1.80 -12.70
CA TYR A 98 4.28 1.97 -14.07
C TYR A 98 5.37 2.62 -14.93
N SER A 99 6.03 3.64 -14.40
CA SER A 99 7.10 4.35 -15.12
C SER A 99 8.29 3.44 -15.42
N ASP A 100 8.68 2.61 -14.46
CA ASP A 100 9.80 1.70 -14.61
C ASP A 100 9.53 0.62 -15.66
N LYS A 101 8.27 0.31 -15.90
CA LYS A 101 7.85 -0.76 -16.81
C LYS A 101 7.01 -0.24 -17.96
N ALA A 102 7.09 1.07 -18.22
CA ALA A 102 6.26 1.70 -19.25
C ALA A 102 6.46 1.08 -20.62
N HIS A 103 7.69 0.69 -20.96
CA HIS A 103 7.98 0.08 -22.25
C HIS A 103 7.27 -1.26 -22.46
N LEU A 104 6.90 -1.95 -21.37
CA LEU A 104 6.16 -3.21 -21.45
C LEU A 104 4.67 -2.95 -21.67
N PHE A 105 4.14 -1.87 -21.12
CA PHE A 105 2.72 -1.55 -21.19
C PHE A 105 2.39 -0.70 -22.42
N ASP A 106 3.31 0.17 -22.82
CA ASP A 106 3.09 1.05 -23.96
C ASP A 106 3.08 0.29 -25.30
N ALA A 107 3.57 -0.94 -25.33
CA ALA A 107 3.51 -1.79 -26.48
C ALA A 107 2.09 -2.29 -26.81
N GLN A 108 1.19 -2.04 -25.91
CA GLN A 108 -0.22 -2.35 -26.10
C GLN A 108 -0.90 -1.20 -26.86
#